data_e3bb3a940488b02d6d19b57d90ba64c9
#
_entry.id   e3bb3a940488b02d6d19b57d90ba64c9
#
_cell.length_a   1.000
_cell.length_b   1.000
_cell.length_c   1.000
_cell.angle_alpha   90.00
_cell.angle_beta   90.00
_cell.angle_gamma   90.00
#
_symmetry.space_group_name_H-M   'P 1'
#
loop_
_entity.id
_entity.type
_entity.pdbx_description
1 polymer ?
#
loop_
_entity_poly.entity_id
_entity_poly.type
_entity_poly.pdbx_seq_one_letter_code
_entity_poly.pdbx_strand_id
1 'polypeptide(L)'
;MKPHPPPPPPPGSRGWGAGATGRRRAFACALAGAALAFALLCLFHGAAFGPTLRLRASQVQAQAPLPDGLALSSLPVCDARHSELIPCLDRGLHHQLRLRLNLSLMEHYERHCPPAPRRLNCLIPPPDGYLVPIRWPRSRDEVWTANIPHTHLASEKSDQRWMVVNGDKINFPGGGTHFHHGADKYIVNLAQMLGFPNDKLNNEGNIRNVLDVGCGVASFGAYLLPLDIIAMSLAPNDVHENQIQFALERGIPSTLGVLGTRRLPYPSRSFELAHCSRCRIDWLQRDGILLLEVDRVLRPGGYFVYSSPEAYAHHDPANRKIWKQMSNLAQRMCWRIASKEGQTVIWVKPLTNGCYMRREPRALPPMCAHDDDPDAAWNVLMKACITPYSKRVNKAKGAELLPWPQRLTAPPPRLEEIGISSKNFSEDNEIWNSRVAQYWKLMKSEIQKYSFRNVMDMNANLGGFAASLRKKDVWVMNVAPFMESGKLKIIYDRGLIGTIHDWCESFSTYPRTYDLLHAWLLFSEMENQGCGLEDLLIEMDRIMRPHGHAIIRDKAAVIDYIKKLLPALRWDDWSSEVKPKRDALSSDDERVLIVRKKLWDQAAQAAS
;
A
#
# COMPACT_ATOMS: atom_id res chain seq x y z
N MET A 1 -45.32 -9.41 43.68
CA MET A 1 -46.62 -9.57 42.99
C MET A 1 -46.54 -10.77 42.11
N LYS A 2 -47.42 -11.76 42.35
CA LYS A 2 -47.46 -13.02 41.59
C LYS A 2 -48.19 -12.83 40.25
N PRO A 3 -47.87 -13.54 39.18
CA PRO A 3 -48.59 -13.48 37.92
C PRO A 3 -49.87 -14.34 37.95
N HIS A 4 -50.91 -13.84 37.27
CA HIS A 4 -52.20 -14.53 37.10
C HIS A 4 -52.15 -15.63 36.04
N PRO A 5 -52.95 -16.70 36.17
CA PRO A 5 -53.05 -17.77 35.17
C PRO A 5 -54.03 -17.43 34.02
N PRO A 6 -53.91 -18.12 32.87
CA PRO A 6 -54.77 -17.90 31.71
C PRO A 6 -56.13 -18.58 31.84
N PRO A 7 -57.17 -18.13 31.07
CA PRO A 7 -58.52 -18.65 31.12
C PRO A 7 -58.68 -19.97 30.31
N PRO A 8 -59.73 -20.75 30.59
CA PRO A 8 -60.00 -22.08 30.00
C PRO A 8 -60.71 -21.97 28.62
N PRO A 9 -60.66 -23.06 27.81
CA PRO A 9 -61.28 -23.09 26.48
C PRO A 9 -62.82 -23.45 26.55
N PRO A 10 -63.57 -23.03 25.50
CA PRO A 10 -65.03 -23.34 25.43
C PRO A 10 -65.31 -24.75 24.86
N PRO A 11 -66.51 -25.29 25.09
CA PRO A 11 -66.84 -26.66 24.82
C PRO A 11 -67.28 -26.97 23.38
N GLY A 12 -67.08 -28.23 23.01
CA GLY A 12 -67.29 -28.70 21.65
C GLY A 12 -68.74 -28.87 21.21
N SER A 13 -68.97 -28.93 19.93
CA SER A 13 -70.15 -29.44 19.27
C SER A 13 -69.82 -30.47 18.19
N ARG A 14 -70.59 -31.51 18.18
CA ARG A 14 -70.47 -32.75 17.39
C ARG A 14 -70.81 -32.56 15.91
N GLY A 15 -70.07 -33.26 15.10
CA GLY A 15 -70.54 -34.21 14.09
C GLY A 15 -71.06 -33.63 12.75
N TRP A 16 -70.46 -34.14 11.72
CA TRP A 16 -71.05 -34.95 10.63
C TRP A 16 -69.99 -35.19 9.55
N GLY A 17 -69.73 -36.44 9.28
CA GLY A 17 -68.81 -36.82 8.20
C GLY A 17 -69.56 -36.91 6.88
N ALA A 18 -68.87 -36.54 5.83
CA ALA A 18 -68.97 -37.11 4.48
C ALA A 18 -67.94 -36.37 3.53
N GLY A 19 -67.22 -37.12 2.76
CA GLY A 19 -66.61 -36.63 1.51
C GLY A 19 -65.12 -36.30 1.48
N ALA A 20 -64.24 -37.17 2.07
CA ALA A 20 -62.79 -36.96 2.08
C ALA A 20 -62.06 -37.22 0.74
N THR A 21 -62.74 -37.74 -0.28
CA THR A 21 -62.09 -38.10 -1.56
C THR A 21 -62.19 -37.01 -2.64
N GLY A 22 -63.27 -36.19 -2.65
CA GLY A 22 -63.41 -35.11 -3.64
C GLY A 22 -62.49 -33.91 -3.39
N ARG A 23 -62.28 -33.52 -2.13
CA ARG A 23 -61.43 -32.37 -1.79
C ARG A 23 -59.93 -32.62 -2.05
N ARG A 24 -59.44 -33.87 -1.88
CA ARG A 24 -58.03 -34.20 -2.20
C ARG A 24 -57.75 -34.14 -3.68
N ARG A 25 -58.69 -34.53 -4.56
CA ARG A 25 -58.52 -34.41 -6.02
C ARG A 25 -58.57 -32.94 -6.49
N ALA A 26 -59.47 -32.13 -5.96
CA ALA A 26 -59.54 -30.69 -6.28
C ALA A 26 -58.29 -29.94 -5.81
N PHE A 27 -57.74 -30.28 -4.62
CA PHE A 27 -56.52 -29.67 -4.12
C PHE A 27 -55.27 -30.10 -4.91
N ALA A 28 -55.19 -31.35 -5.34
CA ALA A 28 -54.12 -31.87 -6.19
C ALA A 28 -54.16 -31.24 -7.61
N CYS A 29 -55.34 -31.04 -8.19
CA CYS A 29 -55.52 -30.36 -9.47
C CYS A 29 -55.18 -28.86 -9.36
N ALA A 30 -55.54 -28.19 -8.25
CA ALA A 30 -55.15 -26.79 -8.01
C ALA A 30 -53.64 -26.59 -7.83
N LEU A 31 -52.98 -27.49 -7.11
CA LEU A 31 -51.52 -27.49 -6.97
C LEU A 31 -50.80 -27.79 -8.28
N ALA A 32 -51.31 -28.77 -9.08
CA ALA A 32 -50.76 -29.07 -10.39
C ALA A 32 -50.94 -27.88 -11.36
N GLY A 33 -52.13 -27.22 -11.31
CA GLY A 33 -52.40 -26.01 -12.10
C GLY A 33 -51.49 -24.83 -11.71
N ALA A 34 -51.28 -24.62 -10.40
CA ALA A 34 -50.39 -23.59 -9.89
C ALA A 34 -48.91 -23.86 -10.23
N ALA A 35 -48.49 -25.15 -10.18
CA ALA A 35 -47.13 -25.54 -10.58
C ALA A 35 -46.91 -25.38 -12.09
N LEU A 36 -47.92 -25.68 -12.90
CA LEU A 36 -47.86 -25.50 -14.36
C LEU A 36 -47.86 -24.00 -14.73
N ALA A 37 -48.69 -23.20 -14.06
CA ALA A 37 -48.69 -21.75 -14.23
C ALA A 37 -47.37 -21.13 -13.80
N PHE A 38 -46.79 -21.58 -12.70
CA PHE A 38 -45.46 -21.13 -12.24
C PHE A 38 -44.35 -21.57 -13.22
N ALA A 39 -44.39 -22.79 -13.74
CA ALA A 39 -43.44 -23.28 -14.74
C ALA A 39 -43.58 -22.47 -16.07
N LEU A 40 -44.80 -22.17 -16.52
CA LEU A 40 -45.07 -21.34 -17.67
C LEU A 40 -44.61 -19.88 -17.43
N LEU A 41 -44.88 -19.33 -16.25
CA LEU A 41 -44.36 -18.04 -15.84
C LEU A 41 -42.82 -18.00 -15.84
N CYS A 42 -42.18 -19.06 -15.35
CA CYS A 42 -40.70 -19.19 -15.40
C CYS A 42 -40.19 -19.32 -16.83
N LEU A 43 -40.91 -20.04 -17.71
CA LEU A 43 -40.54 -20.18 -19.12
C LEU A 43 -40.77 -18.87 -19.91
N PHE A 44 -41.88 -18.17 -19.68
CA PHE A 44 -42.15 -16.88 -20.33
C PHE A 44 -41.32 -15.73 -19.75
N HIS A 45 -41.06 -15.70 -18.44
CA HIS A 45 -40.16 -14.72 -17.84
C HIS A 45 -38.69 -15.07 -18.03
N GLY A 46 -38.34 -16.37 -18.16
CA GLY A 46 -37.00 -16.81 -18.55
C GLY A 46 -36.62 -16.40 -19.97
N ALA A 47 -37.60 -16.30 -20.88
CA ALA A 47 -37.39 -15.75 -22.24
C ALA A 47 -37.34 -14.20 -22.28
N ALA A 48 -37.99 -13.52 -21.33
CA ALA A 48 -37.95 -12.06 -21.18
C ALA A 48 -36.78 -11.55 -20.30
N PHE A 49 -36.24 -12.42 -19.43
CA PHE A 49 -35.00 -12.20 -18.68
C PHE A 49 -33.81 -12.92 -19.31
N GLY A 50 -33.79 -13.04 -20.62
CA GLY A 50 -32.58 -13.24 -21.38
C GLY A 50 -31.62 -12.08 -21.09
N PRO A 51 -30.34 -12.18 -21.36
CA PRO A 51 -29.13 -11.78 -20.66
C PRO A 51 -28.92 -10.28 -20.39
N THR A 52 -29.96 -9.53 -20.03
CA THR A 52 -29.87 -8.08 -19.72
C THR A 52 -29.57 -7.78 -18.25
N LEU A 53 -29.52 -8.76 -17.38
CA LEU A 53 -28.87 -8.69 -16.07
C LEU A 53 -27.46 -9.28 -16.08
N ARG A 54 -26.75 -9.20 -17.21
CA ARG A 54 -25.31 -8.92 -17.13
C ARG A 54 -25.22 -7.49 -16.59
N LEU A 55 -25.15 -7.38 -15.27
CA LEU A 55 -24.42 -6.27 -14.65
C LEU A 55 -23.23 -6.04 -15.57
N ARG A 56 -23.22 -4.92 -16.28
CA ARG A 56 -22.04 -4.46 -16.97
C ARG A 56 -20.98 -4.37 -15.89
N ALA A 57 -20.26 -5.48 -15.65
CA ALA A 57 -18.92 -5.39 -15.16
C ALA A 57 -18.32 -4.31 -16.04
N SER A 58 -17.70 -3.32 -15.44
CA SER A 58 -16.87 -2.36 -16.15
C SER A 58 -15.87 -3.23 -16.92
N GLN A 59 -16.22 -3.61 -18.13
CA GLN A 59 -15.29 -4.21 -19.03
C GLN A 59 -14.33 -3.07 -19.35
N VAL A 60 -13.20 -3.04 -18.66
CA VAL A 60 -11.99 -2.67 -19.37
C VAL A 60 -12.07 -3.53 -20.61
N GLN A 61 -12.38 -2.90 -21.73
CA GLN A 61 -12.54 -3.60 -22.99
C GLN A 61 -11.24 -4.38 -23.19
N ALA A 62 -11.31 -5.72 -23.08
CA ALA A 62 -10.22 -6.57 -23.51
C ALA A 62 -10.09 -6.31 -25.00
N GLN A 63 -9.26 -5.34 -25.36
CA GLN A 63 -8.78 -5.23 -26.72
C GLN A 63 -7.91 -6.46 -26.95
N ALA A 64 -7.99 -7.01 -28.15
CA ALA A 64 -7.17 -8.14 -28.55
C ALA A 64 -5.69 -7.87 -28.19
N PRO A 65 -4.91 -8.90 -27.82
CA PRO A 65 -3.47 -8.73 -27.66
C PRO A 65 -2.92 -7.99 -28.86
N LEU A 66 -2.04 -7.02 -28.62
CA LEU A 66 -1.39 -6.24 -29.66
C LEU A 66 -0.75 -7.24 -30.66
N PRO A 67 -1.04 -7.14 -31.97
CA PRO A 67 -0.46 -8.04 -32.94
C PRO A 67 1.06 -7.91 -32.92
N ASP A 68 1.76 -9.03 -32.84
CA ASP A 68 3.21 -9.07 -32.93
C ASP A 68 3.68 -8.31 -34.18
N GLY A 69 4.46 -7.25 -34.01
CA GLY A 69 5.16 -6.57 -35.09
C GLY A 69 4.51 -5.31 -35.69
N LEU A 70 3.42 -4.76 -35.14
CA LEU A 70 2.95 -3.44 -35.55
C LEU A 70 3.82 -2.34 -34.89
N ALA A 71 4.39 -1.48 -35.74
CA ALA A 71 4.93 -0.20 -35.27
C ALA A 71 3.79 0.60 -34.64
N LEU A 72 3.72 0.62 -33.31
CA LEU A 72 2.71 1.35 -32.56
C LEU A 72 2.91 2.85 -32.83
N SER A 73 2.18 3.38 -33.80
CA SER A 73 2.16 4.81 -34.08
C SER A 73 1.37 5.59 -33.03
N SER A 74 0.41 4.93 -32.34
CA SER A 74 -0.37 5.54 -31.26
C SER A 74 -0.94 4.45 -30.33
N LEU A 75 -0.90 4.70 -29.02
CA LEU A 75 -1.66 3.94 -28.04
C LEU A 75 -3.05 4.55 -27.87
N PRO A 76 -4.10 3.73 -27.70
CA PRO A 76 -5.43 4.24 -27.43
C PRO A 76 -5.47 4.95 -26.08
N VAL A 77 -6.41 5.90 -25.92
CA VAL A 77 -6.70 6.54 -24.65
C VAL A 77 -7.81 5.78 -23.95
N CYS A 78 -7.63 5.51 -22.67
CA CYS A 78 -8.67 4.89 -21.84
C CYS A 78 -9.87 5.85 -21.69
N ASP A 79 -11.05 5.28 -21.42
CA ASP A 79 -12.23 6.05 -21.05
C ASP A 79 -11.94 6.92 -19.81
N ALA A 80 -12.46 8.15 -19.78
CA ALA A 80 -12.28 9.13 -18.70
C ALA A 80 -12.66 8.58 -17.30
N ARG A 81 -13.64 7.66 -17.22
CA ARG A 81 -14.01 6.98 -15.96
C ARG A 81 -12.85 6.19 -15.33
N HIS A 82 -11.79 5.90 -16.08
CA HIS A 82 -10.61 5.20 -15.58
C HIS A 82 -9.50 6.14 -15.11
N SER A 83 -9.75 7.47 -15.06
CA SER A 83 -8.75 8.46 -14.65
C SER A 83 -8.10 8.18 -13.29
N GLU A 84 -8.79 7.45 -12.40
CA GLU A 84 -8.34 7.06 -11.07
C GLU A 84 -8.08 5.55 -10.94
N LEU A 85 -7.93 4.82 -12.07
CA LEU A 85 -7.83 3.35 -12.06
C LEU A 85 -6.53 2.85 -11.42
N ILE A 86 -6.70 1.95 -10.45
CA ILE A 86 -5.63 1.16 -9.85
C ILE A 86 -5.90 -0.32 -10.20
N PRO A 87 -5.25 -0.89 -11.23
CA PRO A 87 -5.71 -2.14 -11.85
C PRO A 87 -5.87 -3.34 -10.92
N CYS A 88 -4.94 -3.51 -9.96
CA CYS A 88 -4.99 -4.62 -9.00
C CYS A 88 -5.81 -4.30 -7.73
N LEU A 89 -6.26 -3.06 -7.56
CA LEU A 89 -6.99 -2.56 -6.40
C LEU A 89 -8.21 -1.75 -6.83
N ASP A 90 -8.75 -2.05 -8.01
CA ASP A 90 -9.93 -1.38 -8.55
C ASP A 90 -11.15 -1.57 -7.65
N ARG A 91 -11.84 -0.49 -7.30
CA ARG A 91 -12.98 -0.53 -6.38
C ARG A 91 -14.17 -1.27 -6.94
N GLY A 92 -14.40 -1.21 -8.24
CA GLY A 92 -15.44 -1.98 -8.90
C GLY A 92 -15.18 -3.48 -8.79
N LEU A 93 -13.92 -3.89 -8.96
CA LEU A 93 -13.48 -5.27 -8.74
C LEU A 93 -13.64 -5.68 -7.27
N HIS A 94 -13.21 -4.85 -6.33
CA HIS A 94 -13.39 -5.11 -4.89
C HIS A 94 -14.87 -5.29 -4.53
N HIS A 95 -15.75 -4.47 -5.10
CA HIS A 95 -17.19 -4.59 -4.87
C HIS A 95 -17.74 -5.94 -5.37
N GLN A 96 -17.31 -6.39 -6.54
CA GLN A 96 -17.69 -7.71 -7.08
C GLN A 96 -17.14 -8.87 -6.24
N LEU A 97 -15.90 -8.76 -5.79
CA LEU A 97 -15.24 -9.77 -4.97
C LEU A 97 -15.89 -9.92 -3.58
N ARG A 98 -16.56 -8.90 -3.06
CA ARG A 98 -17.28 -8.94 -1.79
C ARG A 98 -18.31 -10.07 -1.71
N LEU A 99 -18.83 -10.55 -2.82
CA LEU A 99 -19.76 -11.68 -2.87
C LEU A 99 -19.07 -13.05 -2.81
N ARG A 100 -17.76 -13.12 -2.96
CA ARG A 100 -16.99 -14.37 -3.09
C ARG A 100 -15.94 -14.56 -2.00
N LEU A 101 -15.53 -13.48 -1.34
CA LEU A 101 -14.47 -13.48 -0.35
C LEU A 101 -15.02 -13.23 1.06
N ASN A 102 -14.27 -13.62 2.06
CA ASN A 102 -14.62 -13.37 3.45
C ASN A 102 -14.37 -11.91 3.81
N LEU A 103 -15.44 -11.12 3.93
CA LEU A 103 -15.37 -9.70 4.23
C LEU A 103 -14.72 -9.41 5.59
N SER A 104 -14.91 -10.31 6.57
CA SER A 104 -14.33 -10.15 7.91
C SER A 104 -12.80 -10.26 7.90
N LEU A 105 -12.23 -10.89 6.87
CA LEU A 105 -10.79 -11.01 6.67
C LEU A 105 -10.20 -9.90 5.80
N MET A 106 -11.02 -8.97 5.31
CA MET A 106 -10.62 -7.88 4.43
C MET A 106 -9.98 -8.32 3.10
N GLU A 107 -10.13 -9.60 2.71
CA GLU A 107 -9.56 -10.19 1.48
C GLU A 107 -9.93 -9.44 0.22
N HIS A 108 -11.14 -8.86 0.18
CA HIS A 108 -11.63 -8.09 -0.98
C HIS A 108 -10.89 -6.76 -1.20
N TYR A 109 -10.09 -6.30 -0.22
CA TYR A 109 -9.21 -5.14 -0.37
C TYR A 109 -7.75 -5.51 -0.64
N GLU A 110 -7.41 -6.80 -0.66
CA GLU A 110 -6.10 -7.26 -1.09
C GLU A 110 -5.92 -7.12 -2.60
N ARG A 111 -4.70 -7.31 -3.07
CA ARG A 111 -4.37 -7.23 -4.50
C ARG A 111 -5.03 -8.37 -5.28
N HIS A 112 -5.81 -8.01 -6.29
CA HIS A 112 -6.42 -8.92 -7.25
C HIS A 112 -6.12 -8.44 -8.66
N CYS A 113 -4.98 -8.83 -9.19
CA CYS A 113 -4.55 -8.36 -10.50
C CYS A 113 -5.33 -9.04 -11.63
N PRO A 114 -5.71 -8.30 -12.67
CA PRO A 114 -6.34 -8.89 -13.85
C PRO A 114 -5.36 -9.82 -14.57
N PRO A 115 -5.83 -10.92 -15.15
CA PRO A 115 -4.98 -11.79 -15.97
C PRO A 115 -4.49 -11.04 -17.23
N ALA A 116 -3.39 -11.48 -17.81
CA ALA A 116 -2.73 -10.83 -18.95
C ALA A 116 -3.68 -10.30 -20.06
N PRO A 117 -4.71 -11.07 -20.52
CA PRO A 117 -5.63 -10.57 -21.55
C PRO A 117 -6.55 -9.42 -21.09
N ARG A 118 -6.57 -9.09 -19.80
CA ARG A 118 -7.37 -8.01 -19.20
C ARG A 118 -6.52 -6.90 -18.62
N ARG A 119 -5.23 -6.89 -18.90
CA ARG A 119 -4.34 -5.80 -18.46
C ARG A 119 -4.68 -4.52 -19.17
N LEU A 120 -4.26 -3.42 -18.56
CA LEU A 120 -4.40 -2.09 -19.14
C LEU A 120 -3.50 -2.00 -20.40
N ASN A 121 -4.10 -1.61 -21.51
CA ASN A 121 -3.42 -1.44 -22.80
C ASN A 121 -3.72 -0.08 -23.44
N CYS A 122 -4.04 0.91 -22.63
CA CYS A 122 -4.38 2.27 -23.04
C CYS A 122 -3.80 3.29 -22.07
N LEU A 123 -3.57 4.53 -22.51
CA LEU A 123 -3.09 5.63 -21.69
C LEU A 123 -4.22 6.17 -20.81
N ILE A 124 -4.00 6.26 -19.51
CA ILE A 124 -4.99 6.81 -18.58
C ILE A 124 -5.03 8.33 -18.70
N PRO A 125 -6.20 8.91 -19.04
CA PRO A 125 -6.36 10.36 -19.11
C PRO A 125 -6.32 10.99 -17.71
N PRO A 126 -5.88 12.25 -17.60
CA PRO A 126 -6.10 13.01 -16.37
C PRO A 126 -7.60 13.22 -16.11
N PRO A 127 -8.03 13.43 -14.87
CA PRO A 127 -9.42 13.80 -14.58
C PRO A 127 -9.76 15.17 -15.19
N ASP A 128 -11.04 15.39 -15.42
CA ASP A 128 -11.53 16.68 -15.91
C ASP A 128 -11.08 17.81 -14.97
N GLY A 129 -10.62 18.92 -15.55
CA GLY A 129 -10.13 20.06 -14.79
C GLY A 129 -8.68 19.93 -14.30
N TYR A 130 -7.95 18.85 -14.63
CA TYR A 130 -6.53 18.70 -14.35
C TYR A 130 -5.67 19.61 -15.25
N LEU A 131 -6.00 20.91 -15.25
CA LEU A 131 -5.34 21.93 -16.05
C LEU A 131 -4.56 22.94 -15.21
N VAL A 132 -4.66 22.83 -13.89
CA VAL A 132 -4.03 23.76 -12.96
C VAL A 132 -2.53 23.43 -12.84
N PRO A 133 -1.70 24.41 -12.43
CA PRO A 133 -0.27 24.22 -12.40
C PRO A 133 0.14 22.89 -11.78
N ILE A 134 0.79 22.03 -12.56
CA ILE A 134 1.30 20.73 -12.13
C ILE A 134 2.51 20.91 -11.17
N ARG A 135 2.61 22.06 -10.56
CA ARG A 135 3.64 22.40 -9.58
C ARG A 135 3.11 22.09 -8.19
N TRP A 136 3.97 21.51 -7.39
CA TRP A 136 3.68 21.31 -6.00
C TRP A 136 3.37 22.64 -5.31
N PRO A 137 2.34 22.71 -4.42
CA PRO A 137 2.20 23.80 -3.48
C PRO A 137 3.48 23.95 -2.63
N ARG A 138 3.72 25.11 -2.03
CA ARG A 138 4.92 25.31 -1.20
C ARG A 138 4.93 24.43 0.04
N SER A 139 3.76 24.23 0.67
CA SER A 139 3.59 23.35 1.83
C SER A 139 3.20 21.93 1.40
N ARG A 140 3.62 20.94 2.17
CA ARG A 140 3.09 19.56 2.10
C ARG A 140 1.72 19.43 2.78
N ASP A 141 1.21 20.49 3.39
CA ASP A 141 -0.13 20.55 3.97
C ASP A 141 -1.16 21.16 3.02
N GLU A 142 -0.83 21.26 1.74
CA GLU A 142 -1.71 21.77 0.70
C GLU A 142 -1.65 20.87 -0.55
N VAL A 143 -2.81 20.69 -1.19
CA VAL A 143 -2.93 20.10 -2.54
C VAL A 143 -3.85 20.95 -3.41
N TRP A 144 -3.69 20.87 -4.73
CA TRP A 144 -4.61 21.51 -5.67
C TRP A 144 -5.90 20.71 -5.77
N THR A 145 -7.05 21.37 -5.57
CA THR A 145 -8.38 20.74 -5.70
C THR A 145 -8.57 20.13 -7.09
N ALA A 146 -8.03 20.76 -8.13
CA ALA A 146 -8.12 20.26 -9.50
C ALA A 146 -7.38 18.93 -9.71
N ASN A 147 -6.37 18.62 -8.90
CA ASN A 147 -5.63 17.34 -9.00
C ASN A 147 -6.37 16.20 -8.32
N ILE A 148 -7.18 16.50 -7.30
CA ILE A 148 -8.05 15.53 -6.62
C ILE A 148 -9.41 16.20 -6.40
N PRO A 149 -10.35 16.09 -7.35
CA PRO A 149 -11.66 16.75 -7.23
C PRO A 149 -12.60 16.11 -6.20
N HIS A 150 -12.17 15.06 -5.51
CA HIS A 150 -12.97 14.33 -4.53
C HIS A 150 -12.85 14.96 -3.14
N THR A 151 -13.82 15.79 -2.77
CA THR A 151 -13.76 16.57 -1.52
C THR A 151 -14.69 16.06 -0.42
N HIS A 152 -15.38 14.95 -0.61
CA HIS A 152 -16.37 14.43 0.35
C HIS A 152 -15.78 14.13 1.73
N LEU A 153 -14.50 13.69 1.83
CA LEU A 153 -13.82 13.47 3.11
C LEU A 153 -13.69 14.75 3.94
N ALA A 154 -13.64 15.93 3.33
CA ALA A 154 -13.60 17.20 4.06
C ALA A 154 -14.88 17.42 4.88
N SER A 155 -16.03 17.00 4.35
CA SER A 155 -17.32 17.05 5.06
C SER A 155 -17.44 15.88 6.06
N GLU A 156 -17.14 14.66 5.63
CA GLU A 156 -17.27 13.45 6.45
C GLU A 156 -16.37 13.47 7.70
N LYS A 157 -15.17 14.04 7.58
CA LYS A 157 -14.15 14.11 8.66
C LYS A 157 -13.94 15.52 9.18
N SER A 158 -14.93 16.40 9.02
CA SER A 158 -14.84 17.80 9.45
C SER A 158 -14.64 17.95 10.97
N ASP A 159 -15.29 17.11 11.78
CA ASP A 159 -15.14 17.03 13.23
C ASP A 159 -13.72 16.65 13.67
N GLN A 160 -13.00 15.93 12.85
CA GLN A 160 -11.63 15.47 13.10
C GLN A 160 -10.58 16.35 12.41
N ARG A 161 -10.99 17.34 11.64
CA ARG A 161 -10.12 18.27 10.92
C ARG A 161 -9.06 17.59 10.06
N TRP A 162 -9.46 16.55 9.34
CA TRP A 162 -8.53 15.85 8.44
C TRP A 162 -8.08 16.76 7.31
N MET A 163 -9.03 17.48 6.71
CA MET A 163 -8.79 18.36 5.58
C MET A 163 -9.87 19.44 5.48
N VAL A 164 -9.52 20.58 4.88
CA VAL A 164 -10.41 21.72 4.69
C VAL A 164 -10.26 22.23 3.27
N VAL A 165 -11.36 22.33 2.53
CA VAL A 165 -11.39 22.92 1.19
C VAL A 165 -11.33 24.44 1.33
N ASN A 166 -10.37 25.07 0.65
CA ASN A 166 -10.17 26.52 0.67
C ASN A 166 -9.83 27.03 -0.74
N GLY A 167 -10.84 27.47 -1.45
CA GLY A 167 -10.71 27.93 -2.84
C GLY A 167 -10.22 26.82 -3.77
N ASP A 168 -9.12 27.05 -4.45
CA ASP A 168 -8.47 26.11 -5.39
C ASP A 168 -7.56 25.07 -4.72
N LYS A 169 -7.51 25.06 -3.37
CA LYS A 169 -6.69 24.17 -2.58
C LYS A 169 -7.48 23.41 -1.53
N ILE A 170 -6.93 22.29 -1.14
CA ILE A 170 -7.33 21.52 0.04
C ILE A 170 -6.17 21.60 1.04
N ASN A 171 -6.46 22.04 2.27
CA ASN A 171 -5.51 22.21 3.36
C ASN A 171 -5.63 21.07 4.35
N PHE A 172 -4.50 20.64 4.91
CA PHE A 172 -4.39 19.55 5.90
C PHE A 172 -3.85 20.09 7.22
N PRO A 173 -4.74 20.47 8.16
CA PRO A 173 -4.32 21.12 9.42
C PRO A 173 -3.69 20.16 10.44
N GLY A 174 -3.37 18.93 10.05
CA GLY A 174 -2.79 17.92 10.93
C GLY A 174 -3.78 17.28 11.91
N GLY A 175 -5.06 17.37 11.62
CA GLY A 175 -6.10 16.74 12.43
C GLY A 175 -6.14 15.21 12.24
N GLY A 176 -6.83 14.56 13.16
CA GLY A 176 -7.08 13.12 13.17
C GLY A 176 -7.85 12.71 14.41
N THR A 177 -8.33 11.47 14.46
CA THR A 177 -9.23 11.00 15.52
C THR A 177 -8.65 11.15 16.93
N HIS A 178 -7.34 10.98 17.10
CA HIS A 178 -6.62 11.19 18.38
C HIS A 178 -5.66 12.40 18.33
N PHE A 179 -5.70 13.18 17.27
CA PHE A 179 -4.87 14.38 17.11
C PHE A 179 -5.67 15.65 17.39
N HIS A 180 -6.43 15.65 18.50
CA HIS A 180 -7.34 16.76 18.84
C HIS A 180 -6.68 18.14 18.84
N HIS A 181 -5.38 18.16 19.13
CA HIS A 181 -4.57 19.39 19.18
C HIS A 181 -3.54 19.47 18.04
N GLY A 182 -3.64 18.60 17.04
CA GLY A 182 -2.71 18.47 15.92
C GLY A 182 -1.73 17.31 16.07
N ALA A 183 -1.25 16.80 14.93
CA ALA A 183 -0.30 15.70 14.88
C ALA A 183 1.07 16.08 15.47
N ASP A 184 1.48 17.34 15.37
CA ASP A 184 2.70 17.88 15.97
C ASP A 184 2.74 17.65 17.50
N LYS A 185 1.69 18.06 18.22
CA LYS A 185 1.59 17.89 19.66
C LYS A 185 1.45 16.43 20.05
N TYR A 186 0.72 15.66 19.27
CA TYR A 186 0.62 14.22 19.48
C TYR A 186 1.99 13.52 19.39
N ILE A 187 2.81 13.87 18.41
CA ILE A 187 4.17 13.32 18.22
C ILE A 187 5.08 13.71 19.39
N VAL A 188 5.02 14.97 19.85
CA VAL A 188 5.76 15.43 21.03
C VAL A 188 5.35 14.64 22.27
N ASN A 189 4.04 14.45 22.49
CA ASN A 189 3.55 13.66 23.62
C ASN A 189 4.05 12.20 23.58
N LEU A 190 4.09 11.55 22.41
CA LEU A 190 4.66 10.21 22.30
C LEU A 190 6.15 10.17 22.70
N ALA A 191 6.92 11.20 22.33
CA ALA A 191 8.32 11.30 22.72
C ALA A 191 8.49 11.50 24.23
N GLN A 192 7.66 12.32 24.84
CA GLN A 192 7.61 12.55 26.30
C GLN A 192 7.22 11.27 27.05
N MET A 193 6.21 10.56 26.59
CA MET A 193 5.80 9.26 27.14
C MET A 193 6.93 8.23 27.14
N LEU A 194 7.83 8.29 26.15
CA LEU A 194 8.99 7.41 26.04
C LEU A 194 10.25 7.95 26.74
N GLY A 195 10.21 9.18 27.26
CA GLY A 195 11.35 9.84 27.89
C GLY A 195 12.50 10.12 26.91
N PHE A 196 12.17 10.39 25.64
CA PHE A 196 13.18 10.63 24.62
C PHE A 196 13.82 12.03 24.74
N PRO A 197 15.11 12.18 24.39
CA PRO A 197 15.82 13.43 24.49
C PRO A 197 15.15 14.57 23.71
N ASN A 198 15.04 15.74 24.33
CA ASN A 198 14.49 16.96 23.74
C ASN A 198 13.05 16.82 23.20
N ASP A 199 12.26 15.90 23.75
CA ASP A 199 10.89 15.60 23.32
C ASP A 199 10.79 15.27 21.81
N LYS A 200 11.85 14.71 21.22
CA LYS A 200 11.91 14.36 19.80
C LYS A 200 11.74 12.87 19.60
N LEU A 201 10.71 12.49 18.86
CA LEU A 201 10.37 11.09 18.59
C LEU A 201 11.46 10.35 17.81
N ASN A 202 12.34 11.06 17.08
CA ASN A 202 13.45 10.42 16.36
C ASN A 202 14.51 9.79 17.30
N ASN A 203 14.50 10.13 18.61
CA ASN A 203 15.41 9.57 19.60
C ASN A 203 16.86 9.57 19.10
N GLU A 204 17.39 10.76 18.76
CA GLU A 204 18.75 10.95 18.25
C GLU A 204 19.11 10.09 17.01
N GLY A 205 18.12 9.79 16.19
CA GLY A 205 18.27 9.00 14.96
C GLY A 205 18.04 7.48 15.15
N ASN A 206 17.71 7.02 16.34
CA ASN A 206 17.39 5.61 16.60
C ASN A 206 16.02 5.22 16.03
N ILE A 207 15.08 6.16 15.92
CA ILE A 207 13.82 5.96 15.21
C ILE A 207 13.88 6.70 13.89
N ARG A 208 13.86 5.95 12.80
CA ARG A 208 13.90 6.46 11.43
C ARG A 208 12.74 5.93 10.59
N ASN A 209 12.50 4.61 10.61
CA ASN A 209 11.48 3.95 9.80
C ASN A 209 10.24 3.64 10.64
N VAL A 210 9.11 4.19 10.25
CA VAL A 210 7.83 4.03 10.93
C VAL A 210 6.82 3.38 9.98
N LEU A 211 5.98 2.48 10.48
CA LEU A 211 4.79 1.97 9.80
C LEU A 211 3.55 2.63 10.42
N ASP A 212 2.84 3.44 9.65
CA ASP A 212 1.60 4.09 10.09
C ASP A 212 0.40 3.33 9.51
N VAL A 213 -0.25 2.51 10.33
CA VAL A 213 -1.35 1.61 9.93
C VAL A 213 -2.69 2.30 10.11
N GLY A 214 -3.47 2.40 9.03
CA GLY A 214 -4.73 3.14 9.01
C GLY A 214 -4.50 4.65 9.05
N CYS A 215 -3.58 5.12 8.21
CA CYS A 215 -2.99 6.46 8.24
C CYS A 215 -3.93 7.62 7.88
N GLY A 216 -5.15 7.34 7.38
CA GLY A 216 -6.03 8.38 6.84
C GLY A 216 -5.33 9.17 5.72
N VAL A 217 -5.35 10.48 5.80
CA VAL A 217 -4.65 11.38 4.85
C VAL A 217 -3.16 11.60 5.22
N ALA A 218 -2.57 10.68 5.99
CA ALA A 218 -1.17 10.63 6.43
C ALA A 218 -0.70 11.89 7.20
N SER A 219 -1.55 12.45 8.05
CA SER A 219 -1.13 13.58 8.89
C SER A 219 0.02 13.21 9.83
N PHE A 220 0.00 12.03 10.45
CA PHE A 220 1.11 11.57 11.28
C PHE A 220 2.42 11.50 10.49
N GLY A 221 2.42 10.80 9.35
CA GLY A 221 3.60 10.69 8.48
C GLY A 221 4.13 12.04 7.98
N ALA A 222 3.23 13.00 7.68
CA ALA A 222 3.60 14.34 7.24
C ALA A 222 4.42 15.10 8.28
N TYR A 223 3.99 15.05 9.55
CA TYR A 223 4.65 15.76 10.65
C TYR A 223 5.88 15.03 11.21
N LEU A 224 6.13 13.78 10.77
CA LEU A 224 7.36 13.05 11.06
C LEU A 224 8.52 13.44 10.14
N LEU A 225 8.25 13.85 8.89
CA LEU A 225 9.30 14.18 7.91
C LEU A 225 10.28 15.26 8.40
N PRO A 226 9.84 16.38 9.02
CA PRO A 226 10.75 17.40 9.54
C PRO A 226 11.64 16.92 10.70
N LEU A 227 11.30 15.77 11.31
CA LEU A 227 12.07 15.14 12.38
C LEU A 227 13.08 14.10 11.85
N ASP A 228 13.34 14.06 10.55
CA ASP A 228 14.15 13.02 9.91
C ASP A 228 13.62 11.59 10.13
N ILE A 229 12.32 11.45 10.38
CA ILE A 229 11.61 10.17 10.45
C ILE A 229 10.82 10.00 9.14
N ILE A 230 10.89 8.80 8.55
CA ILE A 230 10.11 8.46 7.37
C ILE A 230 9.07 7.39 7.72
N ALA A 231 7.81 7.73 7.51
CA ALA A 231 6.72 6.78 7.73
C ALA A 231 6.25 6.17 6.41
N MET A 232 6.11 4.85 6.35
CA MET A 232 5.29 4.20 5.34
C MET A 232 3.84 4.25 5.83
N SER A 233 3.07 5.19 5.28
CA SER A 233 1.67 5.37 5.61
C SER A 233 0.82 4.38 4.81
N LEU A 234 0.05 3.53 5.51
CA LEU A 234 -0.69 2.41 4.92
C LEU A 234 -2.18 2.53 5.20
N ALA A 235 -3.01 2.46 4.15
CA ALA A 235 -4.46 2.34 4.27
C ALA A 235 -5.06 1.61 3.06
N PRO A 236 -6.23 0.95 3.22
CA PRO A 236 -6.92 0.31 2.13
C PRO A 236 -7.60 1.32 1.18
N ASN A 237 -7.97 0.85 0.00
CA ASN A 237 -8.86 1.56 -0.91
C ASN A 237 -10.33 1.26 -0.56
N ASP A 238 -10.75 1.66 0.64
CA ASP A 238 -12.05 1.37 1.25
C ASP A 238 -13.08 2.51 1.04
N VAL A 239 -14.06 2.59 1.94
CA VAL A 239 -15.10 3.62 1.93
C VAL A 239 -14.56 5.05 2.13
N HIS A 240 -13.37 5.21 2.72
CA HIS A 240 -12.70 6.50 2.84
C HIS A 240 -11.91 6.78 1.54
N GLU A 241 -12.67 7.11 0.51
CA GLU A 241 -12.12 7.28 -0.84
C GLU A 241 -10.96 8.27 -0.86
N ASN A 242 -9.94 7.94 -1.65
CA ASN A 242 -8.82 8.80 -1.97
C ASN A 242 -7.90 9.19 -0.81
N GLN A 243 -8.04 8.60 0.40
CA GLN A 243 -7.18 8.94 1.55
C GLN A 243 -5.68 8.83 1.22
N ILE A 244 -5.25 7.76 0.55
CA ILE A 244 -3.85 7.57 0.12
C ILE A 244 -3.50 8.50 -1.06
N GLN A 245 -4.44 8.82 -1.94
CA GLN A 245 -4.19 9.77 -3.02
C GLN A 245 -3.88 11.17 -2.46
N PHE A 246 -4.63 11.63 -1.46
CA PHE A 246 -4.31 12.89 -0.76
C PHE A 246 -2.91 12.87 -0.14
N ALA A 247 -2.52 11.76 0.50
CA ALA A 247 -1.19 11.63 1.07
C ALA A 247 -0.10 11.74 -0.02
N LEU A 248 -0.26 11.04 -1.15
CA LEU A 248 0.67 11.07 -2.27
C LEU A 248 0.70 12.44 -2.97
N GLU A 249 -0.45 13.12 -3.11
CA GLU A 249 -0.53 14.49 -3.64
C GLU A 249 0.04 15.54 -2.66
N ARG A 250 0.17 15.25 -1.40
CA ARG A 250 0.94 16.06 -0.44
C ARG A 250 2.46 15.82 -0.56
N GLY A 251 2.87 14.77 -1.23
CA GLY A 251 4.27 14.32 -1.26
C GLY A 251 4.68 13.59 0.00
N ILE A 252 3.75 12.86 0.65
CA ILE A 252 4.00 12.05 1.85
C ILE A 252 4.12 10.59 1.44
N PRO A 253 5.15 9.85 1.93
CA PRO A 253 5.31 8.44 1.65
C PRO A 253 4.09 7.63 2.09
N SER A 254 3.43 6.98 1.15
CA SER A 254 2.23 6.19 1.42
C SER A 254 2.00 5.13 0.36
N THR A 255 1.26 4.10 0.74
CA THR A 255 0.92 2.98 -0.12
C THR A 255 -0.47 2.45 0.20
N LEU A 256 -1.15 1.95 -0.83
CA LEU A 256 -2.38 1.22 -0.66
C LEU A 256 -2.09 -0.20 -0.17
N GLY A 257 -2.76 -0.61 0.89
CA GLY A 257 -2.64 -1.95 1.43
C GLY A 257 -3.53 -2.16 2.64
N VAL A 258 -3.70 -3.41 3.01
CA VAL A 258 -4.57 -3.85 4.09
C VAL A 258 -3.90 -4.95 4.91
N LEU A 259 -4.18 -4.99 6.20
CA LEU A 259 -3.93 -6.16 7.03
C LEU A 259 -5.11 -7.13 6.85
N GLY A 260 -5.02 -7.99 5.88
CA GLY A 260 -6.02 -8.98 5.50
C GLY A 260 -5.59 -10.40 5.85
N THR A 261 -5.30 -11.19 4.82
CA THR A 261 -4.86 -12.58 4.94
C THR A 261 -3.39 -12.77 4.57
N ARG A 262 -2.84 -11.87 3.74
CA ARG A 262 -1.48 -11.94 3.20
C ARG A 262 -0.53 -11.06 3.98
N ARG A 263 0.74 -11.45 4.03
CA ARG A 263 1.80 -10.64 4.63
C ARG A 263 1.91 -9.28 3.95
N LEU A 264 2.30 -8.27 4.73
CA LEU A 264 2.67 -6.96 4.19
C LEU A 264 3.92 -7.08 3.29
N PRO A 265 4.06 -6.22 2.27
CA PRO A 265 5.16 -6.30 1.30
C PRO A 265 6.48 -5.75 1.85
N TYR A 266 6.76 -6.04 3.11
CA TYR A 266 7.95 -5.60 3.83
C TYR A 266 8.67 -6.81 4.44
N PRO A 267 10.01 -6.84 4.43
CA PRO A 267 10.77 -7.88 5.11
C PRO A 267 10.62 -7.78 6.63
N SER A 268 11.02 -8.80 7.33
CA SER A 268 11.07 -8.78 8.79
C SER A 268 12.00 -7.68 9.30
N ARG A 269 11.74 -7.15 10.48
CA ARG A 269 12.62 -6.16 11.12
C ARG A 269 12.86 -4.91 10.26
N SER A 270 11.81 -4.34 9.68
CA SER A 270 11.87 -3.15 8.82
C SER A 270 11.68 -1.84 9.58
N PHE A 271 10.87 -1.84 10.65
CA PHE A 271 10.42 -0.62 11.30
C PHE A 271 10.84 -0.57 12.77
N GLU A 272 11.27 0.61 13.24
CA GLU A 272 11.55 0.89 14.65
C GLU A 272 10.26 1.21 15.43
N LEU A 273 9.22 1.68 14.74
CA LEU A 273 7.93 1.99 15.36
C LEU A 273 6.80 1.61 14.39
N ALA A 274 5.77 0.97 14.91
CA ALA A 274 4.48 0.82 14.26
C ALA A 274 3.43 1.63 15.02
N HIS A 275 2.59 2.35 14.29
CA HIS A 275 1.59 3.25 14.85
C HIS A 275 0.20 2.86 14.36
N CYS A 276 -0.77 2.89 15.27
CA CYS A 276 -2.19 2.74 14.98
C CYS A 276 -2.98 3.72 15.86
N SER A 277 -3.55 4.72 15.23
CA SER A 277 -4.47 5.67 15.86
C SER A 277 -5.88 5.40 15.38
N ARG A 278 -6.65 4.63 16.16
CA ARG A 278 -8.01 4.18 15.82
C ARG A 278 -8.11 3.58 14.41
N CYS A 279 -7.17 2.75 14.07
CA CYS A 279 -7.05 2.13 12.74
C CYS A 279 -8.15 1.08 12.42
N ARG A 280 -9.07 0.82 13.35
CA ARG A 280 -10.23 -0.09 13.20
C ARG A 280 -9.85 -1.52 12.80
N ILE A 281 -8.73 -2.01 13.30
CA ILE A 281 -8.24 -3.37 13.07
C ILE A 281 -8.62 -4.23 14.27
N ASP A 282 -9.19 -5.40 14.00
CA ASP A 282 -9.41 -6.44 15.02
C ASP A 282 -8.09 -7.19 15.29
N TRP A 283 -7.31 -6.67 16.20
CA TRP A 283 -6.00 -7.23 16.58
C TRP A 283 -6.07 -8.62 17.20
N LEU A 284 -7.26 -9.05 17.63
CA LEU A 284 -7.48 -10.35 18.27
C LEU A 284 -7.95 -11.41 17.28
N GLN A 285 -8.28 -11.03 16.06
CA GLN A 285 -8.77 -11.93 15.02
C GLN A 285 -7.75 -13.05 14.74
N ARG A 286 -8.24 -14.27 14.56
CA ARG A 286 -7.41 -15.42 14.16
C ARG A 286 -6.17 -15.59 15.02
N ASP A 287 -6.37 -15.68 16.36
CA ASP A 287 -5.28 -15.84 17.34
C ASP A 287 -4.25 -14.69 17.36
N GLY A 288 -4.65 -13.50 16.95
CA GLY A 288 -3.81 -12.30 16.94
C GLY A 288 -2.87 -12.21 15.73
N ILE A 289 -3.19 -12.88 14.63
CA ILE A 289 -2.34 -12.94 13.43
C ILE A 289 -1.95 -11.58 12.89
N LEU A 290 -2.84 -10.55 12.99
CA LEU A 290 -2.56 -9.20 12.52
C LEU A 290 -1.53 -8.50 13.41
N LEU A 291 -1.58 -8.70 14.73
CA LEU A 291 -0.57 -8.19 15.65
C LEU A 291 0.78 -8.91 15.48
N LEU A 292 0.73 -10.20 15.15
CA LEU A 292 1.91 -11.01 14.86
C LEU A 292 2.58 -10.60 13.54
N GLU A 293 1.82 -10.14 12.55
CA GLU A 293 2.39 -9.56 11.34
C GLU A 293 3.11 -8.23 11.66
N VAL A 294 2.53 -7.39 12.54
CA VAL A 294 3.22 -6.20 13.03
C VAL A 294 4.49 -6.59 13.81
N ASP A 295 4.43 -7.65 14.65
CA ASP A 295 5.62 -8.17 15.31
C ASP A 295 6.70 -8.58 14.32
N ARG A 296 6.36 -9.27 13.24
CA ARG A 296 7.32 -9.69 12.19
C ARG A 296 8.07 -8.49 11.60
N VAL A 297 7.36 -7.41 11.27
CA VAL A 297 7.97 -6.24 10.63
C VAL A 297 8.63 -5.27 11.61
N LEU A 298 8.34 -5.36 12.91
CA LEU A 298 9.02 -4.56 13.94
C LEU A 298 10.42 -5.11 14.24
N ARG A 299 11.37 -4.20 14.42
CA ARG A 299 12.72 -4.51 14.89
C ARG A 299 12.73 -4.96 16.35
N PRO A 300 13.75 -5.72 16.79
CA PRO A 300 14.01 -5.90 18.22
C PRO A 300 14.11 -4.55 18.92
N GLY A 301 13.43 -4.38 20.07
CA GLY A 301 13.35 -3.11 20.77
C GLY A 301 12.42 -2.07 20.13
N GLY A 302 11.79 -2.40 19.02
CA GLY A 302 10.83 -1.51 18.34
C GLY A 302 9.54 -1.33 19.13
N TYR A 303 8.85 -0.24 18.85
CA TYR A 303 7.66 0.19 19.58
C TYR A 303 6.39 -0.05 18.77
N PHE A 304 5.32 -0.46 19.46
CA PHE A 304 3.97 -0.42 18.91
C PHE A 304 3.15 0.61 19.70
N VAL A 305 2.79 1.69 19.03
CA VAL A 305 1.95 2.78 19.55
C VAL A 305 0.51 2.49 19.17
N TYR A 306 -0.35 2.33 20.17
CA TYR A 306 -1.77 2.08 20.00
C TYR A 306 -2.58 3.15 20.72
N SER A 307 -3.21 4.04 19.95
CA SER A 307 -4.10 5.08 20.46
C SER A 307 -5.53 4.76 20.08
N SER A 308 -6.34 4.32 21.08
CA SER A 308 -7.71 3.86 20.84
C SER A 308 -8.52 3.86 22.13
N PRO A 309 -9.86 4.00 22.08
CA PRO A 309 -10.74 3.91 23.25
C PRO A 309 -10.60 2.61 24.04
N GLU A 310 -10.14 1.54 23.42
CA GLU A 310 -9.91 0.24 24.06
C GLU A 310 -8.66 0.23 24.93
N ALA A 311 -7.69 1.12 24.67
CA ALA A 311 -6.42 1.16 25.39
C ALA A 311 -6.67 1.38 26.89
N TYR A 312 -6.33 0.36 27.70
CA TYR A 312 -6.56 0.25 29.16
C TYR A 312 -7.89 0.80 29.66
N ALA A 313 -8.97 0.54 28.89
CA ALA A 313 -10.32 0.97 29.19
C ALA A 313 -10.83 0.42 30.54
N HIS A 314 -11.49 1.30 31.34
CA HIS A 314 -12.02 0.95 32.65
C HIS A 314 -13.54 0.98 32.70
N HIS A 315 -14.21 1.84 31.97
CA HIS A 315 -15.63 2.11 32.11
C HIS A 315 -16.51 1.26 31.18
N ASP A 316 -16.13 1.13 29.90
CA ASP A 316 -16.87 0.34 28.91
C ASP A 316 -16.53 -1.16 29.04
N PRO A 317 -17.51 -2.05 29.30
CA PRO A 317 -17.24 -3.48 29.46
C PRO A 317 -16.68 -4.16 28.19
N ALA A 318 -17.10 -3.71 26.99
CA ALA A 318 -16.63 -4.27 25.74
C ALA A 318 -15.16 -3.89 25.48
N ASN A 319 -14.84 -2.59 25.60
CA ASN A 319 -13.47 -2.09 25.47
C ASN A 319 -12.54 -2.68 26.54
N ARG A 320 -13.02 -2.85 27.78
CA ARG A 320 -12.26 -3.50 28.85
C ARG A 320 -11.96 -4.98 28.53
N LYS A 321 -12.90 -5.70 27.92
CA LYS A 321 -12.68 -7.07 27.47
C LYS A 321 -11.60 -7.13 26.37
N ILE A 322 -11.70 -6.26 25.36
CA ILE A 322 -10.71 -6.15 24.27
C ILE A 322 -9.33 -5.82 24.86
N TRP A 323 -9.24 -4.82 25.73
CA TRP A 323 -7.99 -4.45 26.40
C TRP A 323 -7.34 -5.61 27.13
N LYS A 324 -8.13 -6.36 27.93
CA LYS A 324 -7.63 -7.53 28.69
C LYS A 324 -7.07 -8.61 27.74
N GLN A 325 -7.77 -8.90 26.66
CA GLN A 325 -7.34 -9.90 25.68
C GLN A 325 -6.09 -9.44 24.91
N MET A 326 -6.04 -8.18 24.51
CA MET A 326 -4.92 -7.61 23.78
C MET A 326 -3.65 -7.52 24.65
N SER A 327 -3.78 -7.08 25.91
CA SER A 327 -2.69 -7.08 26.88
C SER A 327 -2.15 -8.47 27.16
N ASN A 328 -3.04 -9.46 27.28
CA ASN A 328 -2.65 -10.87 27.46
C ASN A 328 -1.91 -11.41 26.22
N LEU A 329 -2.38 -11.10 25.01
CA LEU A 329 -1.69 -11.47 23.76
C LEU A 329 -0.29 -10.84 23.70
N ALA A 330 -0.17 -9.53 23.93
CA ALA A 330 1.09 -8.82 23.95
C ALA A 330 2.07 -9.41 24.99
N GLN A 331 1.60 -9.74 26.19
CA GLN A 331 2.41 -10.41 27.21
C GLN A 331 2.91 -11.78 26.74
N ARG A 332 2.05 -12.58 26.11
CA ARG A 332 2.43 -13.88 25.54
C ARG A 332 3.41 -13.75 24.36
N MET A 333 3.39 -12.61 23.65
CA MET A 333 4.38 -12.22 22.65
C MET A 333 5.65 -11.65 23.27
N CYS A 334 5.78 -11.65 24.60
CA CYS A 334 6.90 -11.06 25.32
C CYS A 334 7.03 -9.54 25.17
N TRP A 335 6.01 -8.86 24.71
CA TRP A 335 6.00 -7.40 24.67
C TRP A 335 5.78 -6.83 26.07
N ARG A 336 6.45 -5.73 26.38
CA ARG A 336 6.30 -4.99 27.64
C ARG A 336 5.63 -3.64 27.37
N ILE A 337 4.81 -3.18 28.30
CA ILE A 337 4.33 -1.79 28.25
C ILE A 337 5.53 -0.88 28.58
N ALA A 338 5.87 0.00 27.64
CA ALA A 338 6.86 1.04 27.82
C ALA A 338 6.22 2.27 28.50
N SER A 339 5.02 2.66 28.05
CA SER A 339 4.27 3.78 28.62
C SER A 339 2.79 3.67 28.31
N LYS A 340 1.97 4.39 29.09
CA LYS A 340 0.52 4.55 28.84
C LYS A 340 0.03 5.88 29.39
N GLU A 341 -0.72 6.62 28.58
CA GLU A 341 -1.30 7.91 28.96
C GLU A 341 -2.56 8.20 28.12
N GLY A 342 -3.58 8.81 28.72
CA GLY A 342 -4.85 9.08 28.05
C GLY A 342 -5.48 7.81 27.47
N GLN A 343 -5.64 7.71 26.17
CA GLN A 343 -6.09 6.51 25.44
C GLN A 343 -4.95 5.92 24.59
N THR A 344 -3.71 6.17 24.97
CA THR A 344 -2.52 5.69 24.26
C THR A 344 -1.74 4.72 25.13
N VAL A 345 -1.33 3.61 24.55
CA VAL A 345 -0.39 2.66 25.15
C VAL A 345 0.74 2.39 24.16
N ILE A 346 1.96 2.30 24.67
CA ILE A 346 3.15 1.98 23.89
C ILE A 346 3.73 0.67 24.42
N TRP A 347 3.76 -0.35 23.58
CA TRP A 347 4.48 -1.58 23.86
C TRP A 347 5.86 -1.55 23.21
N VAL A 348 6.79 -2.28 23.81
CA VAL A 348 8.13 -2.51 23.26
C VAL A 348 8.37 -3.99 23.06
N LYS A 349 8.80 -4.34 21.85
CA LYS A 349 9.19 -5.69 21.47
C LYS A 349 10.51 -6.08 22.15
N PRO A 350 10.71 -7.35 22.60
CA PRO A 350 11.96 -7.76 23.26
C PRO A 350 13.17 -7.62 22.32
N LEU A 351 14.33 -7.34 22.91
CA LEU A 351 15.60 -7.20 22.19
C LEU A 351 16.19 -8.55 21.77
N THR A 352 15.87 -9.64 22.47
CA THR A 352 16.46 -10.97 22.27
C THR A 352 15.41 -12.07 22.36
N ASN A 353 15.76 -13.26 21.90
CA ASN A 353 14.92 -14.45 22.04
C ASN A 353 14.78 -14.96 23.48
N GLY A 354 15.46 -14.36 24.45
CA GLY A 354 15.53 -14.89 25.82
C GLY A 354 14.17 -15.08 26.51
N CYS A 355 13.22 -14.18 26.27
CA CYS A 355 11.85 -14.35 26.77
C CYS A 355 11.14 -15.51 26.08
N TYR A 356 11.25 -15.61 24.75
CA TYR A 356 10.61 -16.66 23.98
C TYR A 356 11.05 -18.06 24.41
N MET A 357 12.32 -18.23 24.72
CA MET A 357 12.91 -19.50 25.17
C MET A 357 12.45 -19.93 26.57
N ARG A 358 11.95 -19.00 27.39
CA ARG A 358 11.44 -19.27 28.75
C ARG A 358 9.92 -19.50 28.80
N ARG A 359 9.23 -19.40 27.65
CA ARG A 359 7.79 -19.65 27.59
C ARG A 359 7.51 -21.14 27.84
N GLU A 360 6.36 -21.43 28.43
CA GLU A 360 5.89 -22.78 28.61
C GLU A 360 5.84 -23.55 27.27
N PRO A 361 6.18 -24.85 27.27
CA PRO A 361 6.00 -25.67 26.08
C PRO A 361 4.55 -25.59 25.55
N ARG A 362 4.41 -25.40 24.25
CA ARG A 362 3.10 -25.21 23.58
C ARG A 362 2.38 -23.89 23.90
N ALA A 363 3.06 -22.90 24.47
CA ALA A 363 2.47 -21.57 24.67
C ALA A 363 2.02 -20.95 23.33
N LEU A 364 0.82 -20.37 23.31
CA LEU A 364 0.30 -19.64 22.15
C LEU A 364 0.61 -18.13 22.27
N PRO A 365 0.95 -17.44 21.18
CA PRO A 365 1.23 -17.95 19.84
C PRO A 365 2.48 -18.84 19.79
N PRO A 366 2.55 -19.84 18.90
CA PRO A 366 3.76 -20.65 18.78
C PRO A 366 4.91 -19.85 18.17
N MET A 367 6.13 -20.38 18.22
CA MET A 367 7.22 -19.87 17.37
C MET A 367 6.98 -20.32 15.93
N CYS A 368 7.33 -19.49 14.95
CA CYS A 368 7.27 -19.87 13.54
C CYS A 368 8.19 -21.08 13.29
N ALA A 369 7.81 -21.91 12.34
CA ALA A 369 8.59 -23.08 11.95
C ALA A 369 9.97 -22.68 11.42
N HIS A 370 10.93 -23.58 11.53
CA HIS A 370 12.32 -23.27 11.17
C HIS A 370 12.53 -23.01 9.67
N ASP A 371 11.65 -23.55 8.84
CA ASP A 371 11.61 -23.40 7.39
C ASP A 371 10.77 -22.19 6.92
N ASP A 372 10.18 -21.44 7.85
CA ASP A 372 9.48 -20.22 7.52
C ASP A 372 10.47 -19.11 7.14
N ASP A 373 10.37 -18.59 5.90
CA ASP A 373 11.12 -17.39 5.51
C ASP A 373 10.44 -16.14 6.10
N PRO A 374 11.07 -15.48 7.09
CA PRO A 374 10.47 -14.30 7.72
C PRO A 374 10.43 -13.07 6.80
N ASP A 375 11.19 -13.08 5.73
CA ASP A 375 11.29 -11.99 4.76
C ASP A 375 10.36 -12.18 3.56
N ALA A 376 9.73 -13.37 3.43
CA ALA A 376 8.69 -13.60 2.43
C ALA A 376 7.52 -12.61 2.63
N ALA A 377 7.02 -12.09 1.53
CA ALA A 377 6.12 -10.94 1.53
C ALA A 377 4.71 -11.26 0.99
N TRP A 378 4.06 -10.27 0.44
CA TRP A 378 2.65 -10.17 0.05
C TRP A 378 2.05 -11.37 -0.73
N ASN A 379 2.84 -12.22 -1.32
CA ASN A 379 2.39 -13.42 -2.04
C ASN A 379 2.13 -14.62 -1.12
N VAL A 380 2.50 -14.54 0.16
CA VAL A 380 2.29 -15.60 1.15
C VAL A 380 1.25 -15.20 2.19
N LEU A 381 0.56 -16.19 2.77
CA LEU A 381 -0.38 -15.97 3.85
C LEU A 381 0.34 -15.59 5.15
N MET A 382 -0.29 -14.73 5.95
CA MET A 382 0.13 -14.48 7.32
C MET A 382 0.14 -15.76 8.13
N LYS A 383 0.99 -15.83 9.14
CA LYS A 383 1.07 -16.95 10.08
C LYS A 383 0.87 -16.46 11.52
N ALA A 384 0.05 -17.14 12.28
CA ALA A 384 -0.16 -16.83 13.70
C ALA A 384 0.98 -17.42 14.56
N CYS A 385 2.20 -16.96 14.32
CA CYS A 385 3.40 -17.38 15.02
C CYS A 385 4.38 -16.22 15.24
N ILE A 386 5.23 -16.34 16.25
CA ILE A 386 6.27 -15.36 16.57
C ILE A 386 7.52 -15.69 15.74
N THR A 387 8.02 -14.69 15.02
CA THR A 387 9.26 -14.80 14.24
C THR A 387 10.49 -14.73 15.17
N PRO A 388 11.30 -15.80 15.29
CA PRO A 388 12.50 -15.76 16.12
C PRO A 388 13.61 -14.90 15.47
N TYR A 389 14.45 -14.30 16.30
CA TYR A 389 15.66 -13.66 15.81
C TYR A 389 16.70 -14.72 15.44
N SER A 390 17.48 -14.48 14.38
CA SER A 390 18.57 -15.38 14.03
C SER A 390 19.60 -15.49 15.16
N LYS A 391 20.27 -16.64 15.27
CA LYS A 391 21.31 -16.87 16.30
C LYS A 391 22.46 -15.85 16.20
N ARG A 392 22.70 -15.27 15.02
CA ARG A 392 23.72 -14.24 14.80
C ARG A 392 23.38 -12.92 15.50
N VAL A 393 22.09 -12.54 15.53
CA VAL A 393 21.60 -11.33 16.24
C VAL A 393 21.83 -11.44 17.76
N ASN A 394 21.79 -12.65 18.33
CA ASN A 394 22.02 -12.88 19.75
C ASN A 394 23.50 -12.83 20.20
N LYS A 395 24.47 -12.90 19.28
CA LYS A 395 25.91 -12.97 19.61
C LYS A 395 26.66 -11.66 19.44
N ALA A 396 26.11 -10.68 18.78
CA ALA A 396 26.83 -9.46 18.44
C ALA A 396 26.38 -8.27 19.31
N LYS A 397 27.15 -7.93 20.33
CA LYS A 397 27.34 -6.54 20.71
C LYS A 397 27.94 -5.87 19.47
N GLY A 398 27.07 -5.24 18.63
CA GLY A 398 27.49 -4.67 17.34
C GLY A 398 26.52 -4.95 16.18
N ALA A 399 25.49 -5.78 16.40
CA ALA A 399 24.41 -5.98 15.43
C ALA A 399 23.33 -4.87 15.49
N GLU A 400 23.52 -3.86 16.31
CA GLU A 400 22.66 -2.68 16.36
C GLU A 400 22.93 -1.80 15.15
N LEU A 401 21.85 -1.31 14.55
CA LEU A 401 21.98 -0.33 13.48
C LEU A 401 22.54 0.97 14.04
N LEU A 402 23.43 1.58 13.29
CA LEU A 402 23.88 2.92 13.61
C LEU A 402 22.68 3.89 13.55
N PRO A 403 22.68 4.95 14.38
CA PRO A 403 21.63 5.95 14.31
C PRO A 403 21.63 6.65 12.95
N TRP A 404 20.45 7.13 12.54
CA TRP A 404 20.34 8.01 11.38
C TRP A 404 21.05 9.36 11.65
N PRO A 405 21.80 9.92 10.71
CA PRO A 405 21.95 9.52 9.30
C PRO A 405 23.14 8.59 9.02
N GLN A 406 23.89 8.16 10.02
CA GLN A 406 25.14 7.40 9.82
C GLN A 406 24.88 6.06 9.11
N ARG A 407 23.79 5.37 9.46
CA ARG A 407 23.43 4.07 8.86
C ARG A 407 23.12 4.12 7.36
N LEU A 408 22.91 5.31 6.78
CA LEU A 408 22.63 5.44 5.35
C LEU A 408 23.78 4.93 4.48
N THR A 409 25.02 5.19 4.91
CA THR A 409 26.23 4.87 4.16
C THR A 409 27.10 3.81 4.83
N ALA A 410 26.81 3.45 6.08
CA ALA A 410 27.50 2.37 6.77
C ALA A 410 26.97 1.00 6.31
N PRO A 411 27.87 0.01 6.14
CA PRO A 411 27.47 -1.36 5.77
C PRO A 411 26.51 -1.96 6.81
N PRO A 412 25.28 -2.34 6.44
CA PRO A 412 24.34 -2.94 7.38
C PRO A 412 24.75 -4.34 7.82
N PRO A 413 24.43 -4.76 9.06
CA PRO A 413 24.78 -6.10 9.55
C PRO A 413 24.19 -7.25 8.74
N ARG A 414 23.05 -7.03 8.06
CA ARG A 414 22.37 -8.07 7.25
C ARG A 414 22.96 -8.27 5.84
N LEU A 415 24.00 -7.52 5.45
CA LEU A 415 24.66 -7.72 4.15
C LEU A 415 25.19 -9.13 3.99
N GLU A 416 25.74 -9.72 5.07
CA GLU A 416 26.25 -11.08 5.05
C GLU A 416 25.15 -12.12 4.78
N GLU A 417 23.89 -11.83 5.18
CA GLU A 417 22.75 -12.73 4.95
C GLU A 417 22.42 -12.88 3.45
N ILE A 418 22.82 -11.91 2.63
CA ILE A 418 22.61 -11.90 1.16
C ILE A 418 23.93 -12.06 0.38
N GLY A 419 25.01 -12.43 1.07
CA GLY A 419 26.31 -12.72 0.43
C GLY A 419 27.04 -11.51 -0.16
N ILE A 420 26.70 -10.28 0.26
CA ILE A 420 27.35 -9.05 -0.21
C ILE A 420 28.40 -8.59 0.81
N SER A 421 29.62 -8.28 0.32
CA SER A 421 30.68 -7.76 1.16
C SER A 421 30.50 -6.28 1.48
N SER A 422 31.04 -5.81 2.62
CA SER A 422 31.05 -4.38 2.95
C SER A 422 31.80 -3.54 1.91
N LYS A 423 32.80 -4.13 1.23
CA LYS A 423 33.52 -3.46 0.14
C LYS A 423 32.59 -3.20 -1.05
N ASN A 424 31.87 -4.21 -1.52
CA ASN A 424 30.94 -4.08 -2.64
C ASN A 424 29.82 -3.07 -2.33
N PHE A 425 29.36 -3.03 -1.08
CA PHE A 425 28.38 -2.05 -0.62
C PHE A 425 28.93 -0.61 -0.69
N SER A 426 30.19 -0.41 -0.28
CA SER A 426 30.82 0.92 -0.34
C SER A 426 31.05 1.38 -1.78
N GLU A 427 31.50 0.47 -2.65
CA GLU A 427 31.66 0.71 -4.08
C GLU A 427 30.32 1.07 -4.75
N ASP A 428 29.22 0.36 -4.42
CA ASP A 428 27.85 0.68 -4.88
C ASP A 428 27.47 2.12 -4.52
N ASN A 429 27.74 2.56 -3.29
CA ASN A 429 27.47 3.93 -2.86
C ASN A 429 28.23 4.98 -3.67
N GLU A 430 29.51 4.77 -3.93
CA GLU A 430 30.35 5.69 -4.71
C GLU A 430 29.87 5.78 -6.16
N ILE A 431 29.56 4.66 -6.76
CA ILE A 431 29.03 4.57 -8.12
C ILE A 431 27.71 5.32 -8.25
N TRP A 432 26.76 5.07 -7.33
CA TRP A 432 25.46 5.74 -7.37
C TRP A 432 25.57 7.25 -7.11
N ASN A 433 26.45 7.70 -6.23
CA ASN A 433 26.71 9.14 -6.05
C ASN A 433 27.20 9.78 -7.37
N SER A 434 28.06 9.11 -8.10
CA SER A 434 28.55 9.57 -9.40
C SER A 434 27.45 9.59 -10.46
N ARG A 435 26.68 8.48 -10.57
CA ARG A 435 25.56 8.35 -11.53
C ARG A 435 24.49 9.42 -11.30
N VAL A 436 24.05 9.60 -10.06
CA VAL A 436 23.03 10.60 -9.71
C VAL A 436 23.54 12.02 -9.98
N ALA A 437 24.79 12.33 -9.67
CA ALA A 437 25.37 13.62 -10.01
C ALA A 437 25.35 13.88 -11.52
N GLN A 438 25.61 12.87 -12.33
CA GLN A 438 25.51 12.97 -13.80
C GLN A 438 24.06 13.20 -14.25
N TYR A 439 23.08 12.45 -13.73
CA TYR A 439 21.65 12.62 -14.04
C TYR A 439 21.20 14.04 -13.72
N TRP A 440 21.54 14.55 -12.53
CA TRP A 440 21.19 15.92 -12.12
C TRP A 440 21.84 17.00 -12.97
N LYS A 441 23.05 16.76 -13.45
CA LYS A 441 23.71 17.68 -14.40
C LYS A 441 22.96 17.74 -15.73
N LEU A 442 22.49 16.61 -16.24
CA LEU A 442 21.72 16.51 -17.48
C LEU A 442 20.35 17.19 -17.37
N MET A 443 19.70 17.03 -16.22
CA MET A 443 18.36 17.55 -15.95
C MET A 443 18.36 18.97 -15.36
N LYS A 444 19.48 19.66 -15.32
CA LYS A 444 19.68 20.93 -14.59
C LYS A 444 18.65 22.02 -14.91
N SER A 445 18.17 22.10 -16.15
CA SER A 445 17.15 23.07 -16.57
C SER A 445 15.74 22.76 -16.01
N GLU A 446 15.45 21.51 -15.71
CA GLU A 446 14.13 21.05 -15.27
C GLU A 446 14.01 20.91 -13.76
N ILE A 447 15.12 20.59 -13.07
CA ILE A 447 15.12 20.40 -11.63
C ILE A 447 15.26 21.76 -10.94
N GLN A 448 14.13 22.41 -10.73
CA GLN A 448 14.04 23.56 -9.83
C GLN A 448 13.84 23.07 -8.37
N LYS A 449 14.14 23.95 -7.43
CA LYS A 449 13.80 23.70 -6.03
C LYS A 449 12.29 23.43 -5.90
N TYR A 450 11.89 22.32 -5.29
CA TYR A 450 10.51 21.86 -5.12
C TYR A 450 9.82 21.31 -6.39
N SER A 451 10.54 21.00 -7.45
CA SER A 451 9.92 20.38 -8.63
C SER A 451 9.57 18.91 -8.41
N PHE A 452 10.35 18.19 -7.60
CA PHE A 452 10.11 16.78 -7.27
C PHE A 452 9.85 16.59 -5.78
N ARG A 453 8.93 15.70 -5.45
CA ARG A 453 8.66 15.19 -4.10
C ARG A 453 8.65 13.67 -4.06
N ASN A 454 7.97 13.05 -5.01
CA ASN A 454 7.74 11.62 -5.08
C ASN A 454 8.64 11.02 -6.17
N VAL A 455 9.60 10.23 -5.76
CA VAL A 455 10.53 9.53 -6.63
C VAL A 455 10.35 8.03 -6.45
N MET A 456 10.42 7.25 -7.52
CA MET A 456 10.44 5.81 -7.45
C MET A 456 11.72 5.27 -8.07
N ASP A 457 12.42 4.42 -7.35
CA ASP A 457 13.50 3.58 -7.87
C ASP A 457 12.91 2.18 -8.12
N MET A 458 12.65 1.88 -9.40
CA MET A 458 11.87 0.71 -9.81
C MET A 458 12.66 -0.61 -9.73
N ASN A 459 14.00 -0.53 -9.65
CA ASN A 459 14.89 -1.66 -9.37
C ASN A 459 16.01 -1.18 -8.44
N ALA A 460 15.69 -1.10 -7.16
CA ALA A 460 16.46 -0.33 -6.18
C ALA A 460 17.78 -0.98 -5.75
N ASN A 461 18.03 -2.26 -6.08
CA ASN A 461 19.22 -2.99 -5.67
C ASN A 461 19.53 -2.82 -4.16
N LEU A 462 20.62 -2.16 -3.81
CA LEU A 462 21.01 -1.87 -2.41
C LEU A 462 20.56 -0.48 -1.92
N GLY A 463 19.75 0.25 -2.70
CA GLY A 463 19.24 1.58 -2.36
C GLY A 463 20.28 2.69 -2.57
N GLY A 464 21.32 2.47 -3.38
CA GLY A 464 22.37 3.46 -3.66
C GLY A 464 21.85 4.72 -4.34
N PHE A 465 20.91 4.58 -5.29
CA PHE A 465 20.24 5.72 -5.93
C PHE A 465 19.52 6.60 -4.90
N ALA A 466 18.68 6.01 -4.06
CA ALA A 466 17.94 6.75 -3.02
C ALA A 466 18.88 7.41 -1.99
N ALA A 467 19.95 6.72 -1.58
CA ALA A 467 20.95 7.26 -0.66
C ALA A 467 21.63 8.52 -1.22
N SER A 468 21.89 8.54 -2.53
CA SER A 468 22.50 9.68 -3.22
C SER A 468 21.59 10.91 -3.30
N LEU A 469 20.26 10.72 -3.11
CA LEU A 469 19.26 11.79 -3.10
C LEU A 469 19.02 12.42 -1.72
N ARG A 470 19.69 11.97 -0.65
CA ARG A 470 19.46 12.41 0.73
C ARG A 470 19.38 13.94 0.90
N LYS A 471 20.21 14.70 0.17
CA LYS A 471 20.27 16.17 0.27
C LYS A 471 19.16 16.88 -0.52
N LYS A 472 18.28 16.12 -1.17
CA LYS A 472 17.15 16.65 -1.94
C LYS A 472 15.87 16.56 -1.11
N ASP A 473 14.95 17.48 -1.33
CA ASP A 473 13.63 17.46 -0.66
C ASP A 473 12.67 16.48 -1.35
N VAL A 474 13.09 15.22 -1.44
CA VAL A 474 12.33 14.13 -2.05
C VAL A 474 12.31 12.91 -1.13
N TRP A 475 11.29 12.08 -1.29
CA TRP A 475 11.32 10.74 -0.76
C TRP A 475 11.33 9.73 -1.93
N VAL A 476 11.92 8.57 -1.69
CA VAL A 476 12.08 7.55 -2.71
C VAL A 476 11.36 6.28 -2.28
N MET A 477 10.43 5.81 -3.12
CA MET A 477 9.90 4.46 -3.05
C MET A 477 10.91 3.52 -3.70
N ASN A 478 11.64 2.77 -2.87
CA ASN A 478 12.56 1.76 -3.36
C ASN A 478 11.81 0.46 -3.63
N VAL A 479 11.77 0.03 -4.87
CA VAL A 479 11.11 -1.20 -5.27
C VAL A 479 12.15 -2.29 -5.47
N ALA A 480 12.04 -3.37 -4.69
CA ALA A 480 12.81 -4.58 -4.92
C ALA A 480 11.95 -5.52 -5.79
N PRO A 481 12.41 -5.92 -6.99
CA PRO A 481 11.75 -6.95 -7.76
C PRO A 481 11.61 -8.24 -6.96
N PHE A 482 10.53 -8.99 -7.20
CA PHE A 482 10.21 -10.19 -6.41
C PHE A 482 11.37 -11.18 -6.30
N MET A 483 12.11 -11.41 -7.40
CA MET A 483 13.25 -12.32 -7.42
C MET A 483 14.45 -11.82 -6.58
N GLU A 484 14.50 -10.51 -6.29
CA GLU A 484 15.56 -9.86 -5.50
C GLU A 484 15.06 -9.33 -4.15
N SER A 485 13.92 -9.82 -3.69
CA SER A 485 13.25 -9.37 -2.46
C SER A 485 14.16 -9.31 -1.23
N GLY A 486 15.15 -10.20 -1.14
CA GLY A 486 16.15 -10.21 -0.07
C GLY A 486 16.98 -8.93 0.06
N LYS A 487 17.08 -8.12 -1.00
CA LYS A 487 17.81 -6.83 -0.96
C LYS A 487 17.04 -5.75 -0.21
N LEU A 488 15.71 -5.84 -0.15
CA LEU A 488 14.88 -4.83 0.51
C LEU A 488 15.19 -4.66 2.01
N LYS A 489 15.61 -5.72 2.70
CA LYS A 489 16.04 -5.63 4.10
C LYS A 489 17.25 -4.73 4.31
N ILE A 490 18.16 -4.66 3.33
CA ILE A 490 19.33 -3.77 3.36
C ILE A 490 18.88 -2.31 3.21
N ILE A 491 17.91 -2.04 2.33
CA ILE A 491 17.32 -0.73 2.13
C ILE A 491 16.69 -0.21 3.44
N TYR A 492 15.94 -1.06 4.14
CA TYR A 492 15.39 -0.70 5.45
C TYR A 492 16.46 -0.51 6.53
N ASP A 493 17.51 -1.32 6.53
CA ASP A 493 18.63 -1.14 7.47
C ASP A 493 19.36 0.19 7.27
N ARG A 494 19.42 0.69 6.06
CA ARG A 494 19.96 2.02 5.73
C ARG A 494 19.06 3.18 6.18
N GLY A 495 17.86 2.92 6.72
CA GLY A 495 16.89 3.95 7.07
C GLY A 495 16.12 4.52 5.87
N LEU A 496 16.06 3.76 4.79
CA LEU A 496 15.22 4.02 3.62
C LEU A 496 13.94 3.19 3.70
N ILE A 497 12.97 3.48 2.85
CA ILE A 497 11.71 2.72 2.75
C ILE A 497 11.56 2.13 1.35
N GLY A 498 10.75 1.09 1.25
CA GLY A 498 10.48 0.46 -0.04
C GLY A 498 9.44 -0.65 0.07
N THR A 499 9.23 -1.35 -1.02
CA THR A 499 8.27 -2.46 -1.14
C THR A 499 8.81 -3.53 -2.08
N ILE A 500 8.33 -4.75 -1.91
CA ILE A 500 8.52 -5.82 -2.90
C ILE A 500 7.42 -5.69 -3.93
N HIS A 501 7.76 -5.84 -5.22
CA HIS A 501 6.79 -5.82 -6.30
C HIS A 501 7.21 -6.71 -7.47
N ASP A 502 6.23 -7.29 -8.15
CA ASP A 502 6.39 -7.99 -9.42
C ASP A 502 5.94 -7.07 -10.56
N TRP A 503 6.88 -6.58 -11.36
CA TRP A 503 6.59 -5.67 -12.47
C TRP A 503 5.83 -6.30 -13.64
N CYS A 504 5.59 -7.62 -13.60
CA CYS A 504 4.59 -8.26 -14.45
C CYS A 504 3.15 -7.87 -14.09
N GLU A 505 2.96 -7.15 -12.99
CA GLU A 505 1.67 -6.65 -12.52
C GLU A 505 1.71 -5.13 -12.29
N SER A 506 0.53 -4.49 -12.23
CA SER A 506 0.44 -3.07 -11.94
C SER A 506 0.77 -2.74 -10.49
N PHE A 507 1.44 -1.63 -10.26
CA PHE A 507 1.84 -1.16 -8.94
C PHE A 507 0.65 -0.63 -8.13
N SER A 508 0.64 -0.84 -6.81
CA SER A 508 -0.45 -0.46 -5.91
C SER A 508 -0.42 1.04 -5.58
N THR A 509 -0.58 1.88 -6.58
CA THR A 509 -0.67 3.34 -6.43
C THR A 509 -1.65 3.95 -7.41
N TYR A 510 -2.11 5.15 -7.09
CA TYR A 510 -2.94 5.96 -7.98
C TYR A 510 -2.19 6.37 -9.26
N PRO A 511 -2.90 6.65 -10.37
CA PRO A 511 -2.28 7.30 -11.53
C PRO A 511 -1.68 8.66 -11.14
N ARG A 512 -0.67 9.10 -11.89
CA ARG A 512 -0.06 10.45 -11.72
C ARG A 512 0.50 10.70 -10.31
N THR A 513 1.21 9.72 -9.76
CA THR A 513 1.74 9.80 -8.38
C THR A 513 3.17 10.29 -8.31
N TYR A 514 4.04 9.84 -9.22
CA TYR A 514 5.48 10.07 -9.13
C TYR A 514 5.97 11.14 -10.11
N ASP A 515 6.85 12.00 -9.62
CA ASP A 515 7.51 13.05 -10.42
C ASP A 515 8.70 12.51 -11.21
N LEU A 516 9.39 11.51 -10.66
CA LEU A 516 10.55 10.88 -11.24
C LEU A 516 10.49 9.37 -11.04
N LEU A 517 10.64 8.64 -12.14
CA LEU A 517 10.85 7.19 -12.16
C LEU A 517 12.31 6.93 -12.54
N HIS A 518 12.96 6.01 -11.84
CA HIS A 518 14.28 5.51 -12.18
C HIS A 518 14.22 4.00 -12.41
N ALA A 519 14.68 3.55 -13.56
CA ALA A 519 14.72 2.15 -13.95
C ALA A 519 16.13 1.78 -14.41
N TRP A 520 16.83 0.94 -13.63
CA TRP A 520 18.15 0.44 -13.95
C TRP A 520 18.09 -1.07 -14.24
N LEU A 521 18.42 -1.45 -15.48
CA LEU A 521 18.38 -2.82 -16.01
C LEU A 521 17.03 -3.53 -15.85
N LEU A 522 15.98 -2.79 -15.52
CA LEU A 522 14.67 -3.35 -15.21
C LEU A 522 14.03 -4.02 -16.43
N PHE A 523 14.10 -3.38 -17.59
CA PHE A 523 13.49 -3.91 -18.82
C PHE A 523 14.18 -5.18 -19.29
N SER A 524 15.52 -5.25 -19.22
CA SER A 524 16.27 -6.46 -19.50
C SER A 524 15.92 -7.61 -18.56
N GLU A 525 15.61 -7.32 -17.30
CA GLU A 525 15.17 -8.33 -16.32
C GLU A 525 13.75 -8.82 -16.64
N MET A 526 12.84 -7.91 -17.01
CA MET A 526 11.45 -8.23 -17.38
C MET A 526 11.38 -9.09 -18.63
N GLU A 527 12.22 -8.80 -19.63
CA GLU A 527 12.32 -9.61 -20.85
C GLU A 527 12.71 -11.05 -20.50
N ASN A 528 13.66 -11.27 -19.60
CA ASN A 528 14.06 -12.58 -19.12
C ASN A 528 12.93 -13.33 -18.39
N GLN A 529 11.97 -12.61 -17.81
CA GLN A 529 10.79 -13.17 -17.12
C GLN A 529 9.63 -13.44 -18.09
N GLY A 530 9.73 -13.04 -19.37
CA GLY A 530 8.70 -13.20 -20.37
C GLY A 530 7.51 -12.24 -20.23
N CYS A 531 7.69 -11.11 -19.53
CA CYS A 531 6.68 -10.05 -19.41
C CYS A 531 6.85 -9.01 -20.51
N GLY A 532 5.74 -8.43 -20.99
CA GLY A 532 5.76 -7.43 -22.05
C GLY A 532 6.42 -6.11 -21.60
N LEU A 533 7.36 -5.62 -22.39
CA LEU A 533 8.02 -4.34 -22.13
C LEU A 533 7.05 -3.16 -22.29
N GLU A 534 6.09 -3.29 -23.21
CA GLU A 534 5.02 -2.32 -23.44
C GLU A 534 4.09 -2.19 -22.23
N ASP A 535 3.75 -3.31 -21.57
CA ASP A 535 2.94 -3.31 -20.35
C ASP A 535 3.62 -2.49 -19.25
N LEU A 536 4.94 -2.64 -19.10
CA LEU A 536 5.73 -1.87 -18.15
C LEU A 536 5.76 -0.37 -18.50
N LEU A 537 5.91 -0.02 -19.78
CA LEU A 537 5.89 1.38 -20.23
C LEU A 537 4.53 2.03 -20.02
N ILE A 538 3.43 1.32 -20.26
CA ILE A 538 2.07 1.79 -19.99
C ILE A 538 1.87 1.99 -18.48
N GLU A 539 2.38 1.08 -17.65
CA GLU A 539 2.34 1.23 -16.20
C GLU A 539 3.18 2.42 -15.72
N MET A 540 4.38 2.62 -16.28
CA MET A 540 5.18 3.81 -16.01
C MET A 540 4.43 5.09 -16.41
N ASP A 541 3.75 5.10 -17.57
CA ASP A 541 2.91 6.23 -17.96
C ASP A 541 1.79 6.48 -16.96
N ARG A 542 1.10 5.42 -16.51
CA ARG A 542 0.01 5.52 -15.55
C ARG A 542 0.47 6.20 -14.25
N ILE A 543 1.59 5.75 -13.69
CA ILE A 543 2.07 6.22 -12.37
C ILE A 543 2.85 7.54 -12.43
N MET A 544 3.36 7.91 -13.58
CA MET A 544 4.10 9.16 -13.77
C MET A 544 3.17 10.37 -13.91
N ARG A 545 3.48 11.44 -13.18
CA ARG A 545 2.76 12.73 -13.30
C ARG A 545 2.99 13.35 -14.68
N PRO A 546 1.99 14.09 -15.22
CA PRO A 546 2.27 14.96 -16.37
C PRO A 546 3.47 15.88 -16.08
N HIS A 547 4.33 16.06 -17.05
CA HIS A 547 5.64 16.72 -16.93
C HIS A 547 6.63 16.01 -15.98
N GLY A 548 6.29 14.83 -15.48
CA GLY A 548 7.24 13.96 -14.77
C GLY A 548 8.29 13.39 -15.72
N HIS A 549 9.36 12.88 -15.15
CA HIS A 549 10.49 12.33 -15.89
C HIS A 549 10.69 10.85 -15.60
N ALA A 550 11.23 10.13 -16.57
CA ALA A 550 11.80 8.80 -16.32
C ALA A 550 13.26 8.78 -16.77
N ILE A 551 14.12 8.22 -15.91
CA ILE A 551 15.52 7.91 -16.20
C ILE A 551 15.59 6.40 -16.38
N ILE A 552 15.83 5.96 -17.60
CA ILE A 552 15.94 4.54 -17.97
C ILE A 552 17.40 4.29 -18.32
N ARG A 553 18.03 3.37 -17.60
CA ARG A 553 19.40 2.93 -17.83
C ARG A 553 19.38 1.44 -18.07
N ASP A 554 19.58 1.03 -19.34
CA ASP A 554 19.44 -0.37 -19.76
C ASP A 554 20.34 -0.66 -20.98
N LYS A 555 20.31 -1.89 -21.51
CA LYS A 555 21.05 -2.28 -22.70
C LYS A 555 20.62 -1.43 -23.91
N ALA A 556 21.55 -1.19 -24.83
CA ALA A 556 21.30 -0.37 -26.02
C ALA A 556 20.10 -0.81 -26.84
N ALA A 557 19.96 -2.10 -27.08
CA ALA A 557 18.82 -2.65 -27.84
C ALA A 557 17.47 -2.33 -27.19
N VAL A 558 17.38 -2.39 -25.86
CA VAL A 558 16.19 -2.03 -25.08
C VAL A 558 15.89 -0.54 -25.20
N ILE A 559 16.91 0.30 -25.06
CA ILE A 559 16.76 1.75 -25.20
C ILE A 559 16.30 2.12 -26.63
N ASP A 560 16.89 1.52 -27.66
CA ASP A 560 16.48 1.72 -29.06
C ASP A 560 15.03 1.27 -29.32
N TYR A 561 14.59 0.21 -28.65
CA TYR A 561 13.20 -0.25 -28.72
C TYR A 561 12.25 0.75 -28.05
N ILE A 562 12.58 1.19 -26.81
CA ILE A 562 11.76 2.16 -26.06
C ILE A 562 11.63 3.48 -26.85
N LYS A 563 12.71 3.95 -27.49
CA LYS A 563 12.67 5.16 -28.32
C LYS A 563 11.64 5.11 -29.44
N LYS A 564 11.42 3.96 -30.05
CA LYS A 564 10.39 3.79 -31.10
C LYS A 564 8.96 3.95 -30.55
N LEU A 565 8.76 3.72 -29.24
CA LEU A 565 7.45 3.79 -28.59
C LEU A 565 7.16 5.17 -27.97
N LEU A 566 8.15 6.07 -27.83
CA LEU A 566 7.98 7.39 -27.22
C LEU A 566 6.84 8.22 -27.83
N PRO A 567 6.68 8.28 -29.17
CA PRO A 567 5.56 9.02 -29.77
C PRO A 567 4.20 8.46 -29.36
N ALA A 568 4.05 7.13 -29.31
CA ALA A 568 2.81 6.46 -28.91
C ALA A 568 2.47 6.72 -27.44
N LEU A 569 3.48 6.82 -26.56
CA LEU A 569 3.35 7.17 -25.14
C LEU A 569 3.16 8.67 -24.91
N ARG A 570 3.35 9.51 -25.96
CA ARG A 570 3.36 10.98 -25.84
C ARG A 570 4.45 11.49 -24.88
N TRP A 571 5.61 10.84 -24.93
CA TRP A 571 6.78 11.24 -24.18
C TRP A 571 7.78 11.96 -25.11
N ASP A 572 8.44 12.99 -24.57
CA ASP A 572 9.54 13.66 -25.24
C ASP A 572 10.87 13.00 -24.85
N ASP A 573 11.75 12.76 -25.83
CA ASP A 573 13.15 12.48 -25.57
C ASP A 573 13.80 13.79 -25.08
N TRP A 574 14.05 13.85 -23.78
CA TRP A 574 14.60 15.04 -23.15
C TRP A 574 16.12 15.12 -23.28
N SER A 575 16.79 14.00 -23.34
CA SER A 575 18.23 13.95 -23.48
C SER A 575 18.59 13.28 -24.79
N SER A 576 19.35 13.98 -25.62
CA SER A 576 20.18 13.29 -26.60
C SER A 576 20.98 12.21 -25.86
N GLU A 577 20.93 11.00 -26.36
CA GLU A 577 21.55 9.80 -25.85
C GLU A 577 22.91 10.04 -25.16
N VAL A 578 22.96 9.86 -23.87
CA VAL A 578 24.19 10.00 -23.10
C VAL A 578 24.82 8.63 -22.96
N LYS A 579 25.99 8.44 -23.54
CA LYS A 579 26.81 7.27 -23.21
C LYS A 579 27.26 7.40 -21.75
N PRO A 580 26.82 6.49 -20.87
CA PRO A 580 27.24 6.54 -19.49
C PRO A 580 28.75 6.32 -19.37
N LYS A 581 29.38 6.97 -18.41
CA LYS A 581 30.74 6.60 -18.01
C LYS A 581 30.69 5.17 -17.47
N ARG A 582 31.55 4.28 -18.00
CA ARG A 582 31.65 2.91 -17.48
C ARG A 582 32.11 2.92 -16.03
N ASP A 583 31.49 2.10 -15.23
CA ASP A 583 31.80 1.83 -13.83
C ASP A 583 31.68 0.32 -13.54
N ALA A 584 32.02 -0.11 -12.35
CA ALA A 584 32.04 -1.53 -11.99
C ALA A 584 30.64 -2.21 -11.99
N LEU A 585 29.55 -1.42 -11.99
CA LEU A 585 28.19 -1.94 -12.10
C LEU A 585 27.63 -1.86 -13.52
N SER A 586 28.38 -1.32 -14.49
CA SER A 586 27.91 -1.14 -15.86
C SER A 586 28.00 -2.44 -16.63
N SER A 587 26.94 -2.77 -17.37
CA SER A 587 26.97 -3.79 -18.43
C SER A 587 27.70 -3.29 -19.68
N ASP A 588 28.11 -4.19 -20.59
CA ASP A 588 28.97 -3.84 -21.72
C ASP A 588 28.33 -2.90 -22.75
N ASP A 589 27.03 -2.84 -22.86
CA ASP A 589 26.31 -2.03 -23.85
C ASP A 589 25.20 -1.19 -23.22
N GLU A 590 25.48 -0.60 -22.06
CA GLU A 590 24.50 0.15 -21.27
C GLU A 590 24.37 1.59 -21.79
N ARG A 591 23.14 2.08 -21.94
CA ARG A 591 22.80 3.47 -22.31
C ARG A 591 21.84 4.07 -21.31
N VAL A 592 21.76 5.40 -21.30
CA VAL A 592 20.84 6.18 -20.46
C VAL A 592 19.91 6.99 -21.34
N LEU A 593 18.63 6.82 -21.15
CA LEU A 593 17.56 7.59 -21.76
C LEU A 593 16.82 8.37 -20.67
N ILE A 594 16.69 9.67 -20.84
CA ILE A 594 15.85 10.52 -19.98
C ILE A 594 14.68 11.02 -20.82
N VAL A 595 13.47 10.76 -20.35
CA VAL A 595 12.24 11.16 -21.04
C VAL A 595 11.35 11.99 -20.13
N ARG A 596 10.46 12.76 -20.74
CA ARG A 596 9.47 13.59 -20.05
C ARG A 596 8.07 13.29 -20.59
N LYS A 597 7.13 13.02 -19.71
CA LYS A 597 5.71 12.83 -20.07
C LYS A 597 5.07 14.17 -20.42
N LYS A 598 4.37 14.25 -21.56
CA LYS A 598 3.57 15.43 -21.92
C LYS A 598 2.29 15.51 -21.09
N LEU A 599 1.84 16.72 -20.81
CA LEU A 599 0.43 16.95 -20.50
C LEU A 599 -0.34 16.96 -21.82
N TRP A 600 -1.39 16.19 -21.90
CA TRP A 600 -2.26 16.18 -23.07
C TRP A 600 -3.72 16.36 -22.64
N ASP A 601 -4.48 17.14 -23.43
CA ASP A 601 -5.87 17.46 -23.18
C ASP A 601 -6.79 16.55 -24.02
N GLN A 602 -7.83 16.01 -23.38
CA GLN A 602 -8.84 15.22 -24.09
C GLN A 602 -9.67 16.06 -25.05
N ALA A 603 -9.95 17.33 -24.70
CA ALA A 603 -10.76 18.23 -25.51
C ALA A 603 -10.13 18.55 -26.87
N ALA A 604 -8.79 18.64 -26.92
CA ALA A 604 -8.07 18.88 -28.17
C ALA A 604 -8.08 17.67 -29.12
N GLN A 605 -8.36 16.47 -28.63
CA GLN A 605 -8.38 15.24 -29.44
C GLN A 605 -9.76 14.88 -30.02
N ALA A 606 -10.85 15.32 -29.38
CA ALA A 606 -12.19 15.15 -29.93
C ALA A 606 -12.44 16.10 -31.13
N ALA A 607 -11.54 17.07 -31.34
CA ALA A 607 -11.63 18.07 -32.40
C ALA A 607 -10.67 17.80 -33.60
N SER A 608 -9.80 16.78 -33.51
CA SER A 608 -8.92 16.31 -34.59
C SER A 608 -9.39 14.95 -35.14
#